data_484590e2c0e09a9052f9a509b9c3c6e0
#
_entry.id   484590e2c0e09a9052f9a509b9c3c6e0
#
_cell.length_a   1.000
_cell.length_b   1.000
_cell.length_c   1.000
_cell.angle_alpha   90.00
_cell.angle_beta   90.00
_cell.angle_gamma   90.00
#
_symmetry.space_group_name_H-M   'P 1'
#
loop_
_entity.id
_entity.type
_entity.pdbx_description
1 polymer ?
#
loop_
_entity_poly.entity_id
_entity_poly.type
_entity_poly.pdbx_seq_one_letter_code
_entity_poly.pdbx_strand_id
1 'polypeptide(L)'
;GSIQLVGPMRQYLSCIGEVGLAIHRHRIRKCIYVESMMVNWLGMIKKKDVLPQIQKYVSEGMPRNWGLFECCVIAVDLSNKLAIKILEEWFLEFKNGAKRDQLSLTYIIWKNGFKPNTIGVLNPKGNVSNNSSIIWERGKKHMNELTKYKGE
;
A
#
# COMPACT_ATOMS: atom_id res chain seq x y z
N GLY A 1 10.30 1.54 9.44
CA GLY A 1 9.91 2.62 10.32
C GLY A 1 8.77 2.20 11.24
N SER A 2 8.68 2.77 12.42
CA SER A 2 7.56 2.56 13.35
C SER A 2 6.49 3.63 13.13
N ILE A 3 5.24 3.24 13.37
CA ILE A 3 4.10 4.15 13.37
C ILE A 3 3.56 4.21 14.79
N GLN A 4 3.42 5.42 15.31
CA GLN A 4 2.78 5.70 16.58
C GLN A 4 1.48 6.47 16.32
N LEU A 5 0.40 5.97 16.90
CA LEU A 5 -0.90 6.66 16.89
C LEU A 5 -0.96 7.60 18.07
N VAL A 6 -1.15 8.90 17.81
CA VAL A 6 -1.09 9.97 18.82
C VAL A 6 -2.36 10.81 18.89
N GLY A 7 -3.29 10.62 17.96
CA GLY A 7 -4.52 11.38 17.87
C GLY A 7 -5.78 10.54 17.92
N PRO A 8 -6.96 11.17 17.87
CA PRO A 8 -8.23 10.49 17.96
C PRO A 8 -8.45 9.58 16.72
N MET A 9 -8.69 8.29 16.96
CA MET A 9 -8.89 7.30 15.90
C MET A 9 -10.30 7.33 15.32
N ARG A 10 -11.28 7.89 16.05
CA ARG A 10 -12.69 7.94 15.60
C ARG A 10 -12.86 8.61 14.23
N GLN A 11 -12.02 9.60 13.92
CA GLN A 11 -12.05 10.27 12.60
C GLN A 11 -11.77 9.32 11.43
N TYR A 12 -11.09 8.20 11.67
CA TYR A 12 -10.79 7.23 10.62
C TYR A 12 -12.00 6.37 10.25
N LEU A 13 -12.95 6.21 11.18
CA LEU A 13 -14.18 5.47 10.91
C LEU A 13 -15.03 6.18 9.85
N SER A 14 -15.08 7.51 9.87
CA SER A 14 -15.81 8.30 8.88
C SER A 14 -15.13 8.33 7.51
N CYS A 15 -13.87 7.90 7.42
CA CYS A 15 -13.14 7.80 6.16
C CYS A 15 -13.36 6.47 5.43
N ILE A 16 -13.97 5.47 6.08
CA ILE A 16 -14.17 4.15 5.48
C ILE A 16 -15.12 4.27 4.28
N GLY A 17 -14.66 3.80 3.12
CA GLY A 17 -15.41 3.83 1.88
C GLY A 17 -16.39 2.65 1.76
N GLU A 18 -17.09 2.57 0.63
CA GLU A 18 -18.10 1.54 0.34
C GLU A 18 -17.60 0.11 0.46
N VAL A 19 -16.31 -0.09 0.21
CA VAL A 19 -15.61 -1.38 0.27
C VAL A 19 -15.27 -1.79 1.71
N GLY A 20 -15.57 -0.94 2.69
CA GLY A 20 -15.25 -1.19 4.10
C GLY A 20 -13.77 -0.96 4.45
N LEU A 21 -13.03 -0.24 3.61
CA LEU A 21 -11.62 0.08 3.80
C LEU A 21 -11.34 1.57 3.69
N ALA A 22 -10.40 2.08 4.49
CA ALA A 22 -9.77 3.38 4.27
C ALA A 22 -8.24 3.25 4.44
N ILE A 23 -7.50 3.80 3.46
CA ILE A 23 -6.05 3.62 3.33
C ILE A 23 -5.44 4.95 2.86
N HIS A 24 -4.19 5.24 3.23
CA HIS A 24 -3.47 6.37 2.66
C HIS A 24 -3.13 6.14 1.19
N ARG A 25 -3.26 7.19 0.36
CA ARG A 25 -2.72 7.17 -0.99
C ARG A 25 -1.20 7.24 -0.93
N HIS A 26 -0.54 6.54 -1.85
CA HIS A 26 0.91 6.64 -1.95
C HIS A 26 1.31 8.06 -2.38
N ARG A 27 2.23 8.66 -1.61
CA ARG A 27 2.61 10.08 -1.71
C ARG A 27 3.11 10.50 -3.09
N ILE A 28 3.91 9.62 -3.73
CA ILE A 28 4.68 10.00 -4.94
C ILE A 28 4.21 9.20 -6.15
N ARG A 29 3.92 7.91 -5.98
CA ARG A 29 3.67 6.98 -7.07
C ARG A 29 2.20 6.60 -7.19
N LYS A 30 1.76 6.35 -8.41
CA LYS A 30 0.38 5.92 -8.73
C LYS A 30 0.35 4.61 -9.53
N CYS A 31 1.52 3.97 -9.68
CA CYS A 31 1.68 2.80 -10.56
C CYS A 31 2.46 1.71 -9.83
N ILE A 32 1.86 0.51 -9.71
CA ILE A 32 2.51 -0.63 -9.07
C ILE A 32 3.75 -1.09 -9.82
N TYR A 33 3.79 -0.94 -11.14
CA TYR A 33 4.94 -1.31 -11.96
C TYR A 33 6.15 -0.41 -11.65
N VAL A 34 5.91 0.90 -11.50
CA VAL A 34 6.97 1.84 -11.08
C VAL A 34 7.39 1.56 -9.63
N GLU A 35 6.43 1.28 -8.73
CA GLU A 35 6.73 0.88 -7.36
C GLU A 35 7.60 -0.37 -7.32
N SER A 36 7.25 -1.41 -8.08
CA SER A 36 8.01 -2.67 -8.11
C SER A 36 9.46 -2.48 -8.57
N MET A 37 9.70 -1.61 -9.54
CA MET A 37 11.04 -1.24 -9.99
C MET A 37 11.81 -0.52 -8.89
N MET A 38 11.19 0.46 -8.25
CA MET A 38 11.82 1.26 -7.19
C MET A 38 12.19 0.44 -5.96
N VAL A 39 11.29 -0.42 -5.47
CA VAL A 39 11.58 -1.26 -4.30
C VAL A 39 12.62 -2.35 -4.60
N ASN A 40 12.69 -2.82 -5.84
CA ASN A 40 13.77 -3.69 -6.29
C ASN A 40 15.10 -2.93 -6.36
N TRP A 41 15.12 -1.74 -6.97
CA TRP A 41 16.31 -0.90 -7.05
C TRP A 41 16.84 -0.51 -5.67
N LEU A 42 15.95 -0.25 -4.69
CA LEU A 42 16.30 0.03 -3.30
C LEU A 42 16.72 -1.24 -2.51
N GLY A 43 16.78 -2.41 -3.14
CA GLY A 43 17.17 -3.66 -2.47
C GLY A 43 16.13 -4.19 -1.47
N MET A 44 14.92 -3.63 -1.44
CA MET A 44 13.86 -4.03 -0.50
C MET A 44 13.23 -5.38 -0.85
N ILE A 45 13.27 -5.74 -2.13
CA ILE A 45 12.83 -7.04 -2.67
C ILE A 45 13.79 -7.51 -3.76
N LYS A 46 13.90 -8.84 -3.91
CA LYS A 46 14.74 -9.42 -4.98
C LYS A 46 13.98 -9.46 -6.31
N LYS A 47 14.67 -9.19 -7.40
CA LYS A 47 14.09 -9.24 -8.76
C LYS A 47 13.41 -10.57 -9.07
N LYS A 48 14.03 -11.69 -8.66
CA LYS A 48 13.49 -13.04 -8.87
C LYS A 48 12.12 -13.28 -8.21
N ASP A 49 11.83 -12.56 -7.11
CA ASP A 49 10.60 -12.72 -6.35
C ASP A 49 9.49 -11.80 -6.86
N VAL A 50 9.85 -10.60 -7.34
CA VAL A 50 8.87 -9.61 -7.82
C VAL A 50 8.51 -9.79 -9.28
N LEU A 51 9.43 -10.26 -10.12
CA LEU A 51 9.23 -10.34 -11.57
C LEU A 51 8.06 -11.26 -11.94
N PRO A 52 7.92 -12.49 -11.42
CA PRO A 52 6.79 -13.36 -11.72
C PRO A 52 5.45 -12.73 -11.31
N GLN A 53 5.41 -12.06 -10.16
CA GLN A 53 4.21 -11.37 -9.66
C GLN A 53 3.79 -10.24 -10.61
N ILE A 54 4.72 -9.41 -11.06
CA ILE A 54 4.44 -8.32 -11.99
C ILE A 54 4.05 -8.83 -13.37
N GLN A 55 4.67 -9.91 -13.85
CA GLN A 55 4.28 -10.55 -15.10
C GLN A 55 2.84 -11.07 -15.05
N LYS A 56 2.45 -11.70 -13.94
CA LYS A 56 1.06 -12.10 -13.67
C LYS A 56 0.12 -10.90 -13.78
N TYR A 57 0.42 -9.77 -13.10
CA TYR A 57 -0.44 -8.59 -13.11
C TYR A 57 -0.58 -7.97 -14.50
N VAL A 58 0.50 -7.97 -15.28
CA VAL A 58 0.47 -7.54 -16.69
C VAL A 58 -0.39 -8.48 -17.54
N SER A 59 -0.22 -9.79 -17.40
CA SER A 59 -0.98 -10.79 -18.20
C SER A 59 -2.48 -10.78 -17.87
N GLU A 60 -2.86 -10.43 -16.65
CA GLU A 60 -4.25 -10.26 -16.23
C GLU A 60 -4.83 -8.88 -16.63
N GLY A 61 -4.02 -7.98 -17.20
CA GLY A 61 -4.48 -6.70 -17.75
C GLY A 61 -4.57 -5.56 -16.74
N MET A 62 -3.90 -5.65 -15.59
CA MET A 62 -3.91 -4.54 -14.63
C MET A 62 -3.32 -3.26 -15.26
N PRO A 63 -4.08 -2.15 -15.29
CA PRO A 63 -3.65 -0.96 -16.02
C PRO A 63 -2.53 -0.21 -15.29
N ARG A 64 -1.70 0.49 -16.06
CA ARG A 64 -0.72 1.44 -15.50
C ARG A 64 -1.44 2.62 -14.85
N ASN A 65 -0.80 3.18 -13.83
CA ASN A 65 -1.29 4.38 -13.13
C ASN A 65 -2.71 4.25 -12.54
N TRP A 66 -3.13 3.03 -12.25
CA TRP A 66 -4.44 2.75 -11.66
C TRP A 66 -4.60 3.37 -10.26
N GLY A 67 -3.51 3.54 -9.55
CA GLY A 67 -3.42 4.02 -8.17
C GLY A 67 -2.41 3.21 -7.38
N LEU A 68 -2.04 3.69 -6.20
CA LEU A 68 -1.17 2.98 -5.26
C LEU A 68 -1.49 3.44 -3.84
N PHE A 69 -1.43 2.52 -2.88
CA PHE A 69 -1.74 2.77 -1.48
C PHE A 69 -0.51 2.60 -0.59
N GLU A 70 -0.46 3.34 0.53
CA GLU A 70 0.51 3.15 1.61
C GLU A 70 -0.13 2.27 2.70
N CYS A 71 0.32 1.02 2.84
CA CYS A 71 -0.31 -0.01 3.68
C CYS A 71 0.11 0.03 5.16
N CYS A 72 0.75 1.10 5.60
CA CYS A 72 1.25 1.21 6.98
C CYS A 72 0.14 1.42 8.03
N VAL A 73 -1.01 1.97 7.64
CA VAL A 73 -2.23 2.06 8.46
C VAL A 73 -3.42 1.81 7.55
N ILE A 74 -4.31 0.95 7.99
CA ILE A 74 -5.55 0.60 7.28
C ILE A 74 -6.68 0.63 8.31
N ALA A 75 -7.74 1.40 8.05
CA ALA A 75 -8.99 1.29 8.79
C ALA A 75 -9.90 0.30 8.07
N VAL A 76 -10.52 -0.59 8.83
CA VAL A 76 -11.33 -1.69 8.32
C VAL A 76 -12.67 -1.73 9.05
N ASP A 77 -13.74 -1.84 8.31
CA ASP A 77 -15.04 -2.24 8.83
C ASP A 77 -15.15 -3.77 8.79
N LEU A 78 -14.97 -4.41 9.94
CA LEU A 78 -15.00 -5.87 10.06
C LEU A 78 -16.41 -6.46 9.88
N SER A 79 -17.45 -5.66 9.86
CA SER A 79 -18.81 -6.10 9.52
C SER A 79 -19.05 -6.15 8.00
N ASN A 80 -18.20 -5.49 7.21
CA ASN A 80 -18.28 -5.44 5.76
C ASN A 80 -17.65 -6.69 5.13
N LYS A 81 -18.48 -7.54 4.53
CA LYS A 81 -18.04 -8.79 3.89
C LYS A 81 -17.04 -8.57 2.74
N LEU A 82 -17.12 -7.43 2.03
CA LEU A 82 -16.19 -7.10 0.96
C LEU A 82 -14.80 -6.80 1.52
N ALA A 83 -14.73 -6.06 2.63
CA ALA A 83 -13.47 -5.78 3.30
C ALA A 83 -12.78 -7.08 3.74
N ILE A 84 -13.52 -7.99 4.38
CA ILE A 84 -12.99 -9.29 4.80
C ILE A 84 -12.47 -10.09 3.60
N LYS A 85 -13.26 -10.22 2.53
CA LYS A 85 -12.86 -10.90 1.31
C LYS A 85 -11.55 -10.31 0.74
N ILE A 86 -11.44 -8.98 0.65
CA ILE A 86 -10.23 -8.32 0.15
C ILE A 86 -9.02 -8.63 1.04
N LEU A 87 -9.18 -8.60 2.36
CA LEU A 87 -8.09 -8.89 3.29
C LEU A 87 -7.61 -10.34 3.18
N GLU A 88 -8.52 -11.30 3.04
CA GLU A 88 -8.20 -12.72 2.87
C GLU A 88 -7.45 -12.96 1.53
N GLU A 89 -7.97 -12.44 0.42
CA GLU A 89 -7.32 -12.54 -0.88
C GLU A 89 -5.96 -11.83 -0.89
N TRP A 90 -5.86 -10.66 -0.25
CA TRP A 90 -4.60 -9.94 -0.10
C TRP A 90 -3.57 -10.73 0.69
N PHE A 91 -3.98 -11.36 1.80
CA PHE A 91 -3.08 -12.20 2.58
C PHE A 91 -2.50 -13.35 1.73
N LEU A 92 -3.34 -14.01 0.93
CA LEU A 92 -2.90 -15.09 0.03
C LEU A 92 -1.95 -14.57 -1.05
N GLU A 93 -2.29 -13.45 -1.68
CA GLU A 93 -1.45 -12.84 -2.72
C GLU A 93 -0.10 -12.37 -2.15
N PHE A 94 -0.11 -11.76 -0.96
CA PHE A 94 1.10 -11.37 -0.25
C PHE A 94 1.98 -12.57 0.11
N LYS A 95 1.38 -13.62 0.65
CA LYS A 95 2.08 -14.84 1.07
C LYS A 95 2.77 -15.54 -0.09
N ASN A 96 2.14 -15.57 -1.26
CA ASN A 96 2.60 -16.29 -2.44
C ASN A 96 3.45 -15.44 -3.38
N GLY A 97 3.47 -14.10 -3.21
CA GLY A 97 4.21 -13.17 -4.04
C GLY A 97 5.53 -12.68 -3.41
N ALA A 98 5.97 -11.52 -3.86
CA ALA A 98 7.21 -10.87 -3.42
C ALA A 98 7.18 -10.33 -1.98
N LYS A 99 6.14 -10.59 -1.23
CA LYS A 99 5.91 -10.14 0.15
C LYS A 99 6.00 -8.61 0.29
N ARG A 100 5.49 -7.91 -0.72
CA ARG A 100 5.34 -6.46 -0.71
C ARG A 100 3.86 -6.10 -0.68
N ASP A 101 3.43 -5.60 0.47
CA ASP A 101 2.06 -5.23 0.81
C ASP A 101 1.41 -4.28 -0.20
N GLN A 102 2.10 -3.22 -0.57
CA GLN A 102 1.61 -2.19 -1.48
C GLN A 102 1.31 -2.73 -2.89
N LEU A 103 2.11 -3.69 -3.38
CA LEU A 103 1.88 -4.30 -4.68
C LEU A 103 0.66 -5.23 -4.64
N SER A 104 0.63 -6.14 -3.67
CA SER A 104 -0.41 -7.15 -3.55
C SER A 104 -1.78 -6.57 -3.21
N LEU A 105 -1.88 -5.62 -2.26
CA LEU A 105 -3.15 -5.00 -1.90
C LEU A 105 -3.76 -4.22 -3.07
N THR A 106 -2.96 -3.39 -3.72
CA THR A 106 -3.42 -2.59 -4.86
C THR A 106 -3.95 -3.48 -5.99
N TYR A 107 -3.24 -4.57 -6.29
CA TYR A 107 -3.67 -5.55 -7.29
C TYR A 107 -4.99 -6.24 -6.88
N ILE A 108 -5.14 -6.69 -5.64
CA ILE A 108 -6.36 -7.37 -5.18
C ILE A 108 -7.58 -6.44 -5.24
N ILE A 109 -7.43 -5.18 -4.86
CA ILE A 109 -8.52 -4.20 -4.98
C ILE A 109 -8.95 -4.05 -6.45
N TRP A 110 -7.99 -3.91 -7.37
CA TRP A 110 -8.27 -3.84 -8.80
C TRP A 110 -8.92 -5.11 -9.33
N LYS A 111 -8.39 -6.28 -8.97
CA LYS A 111 -8.89 -7.59 -9.43
C LYS A 111 -10.34 -7.85 -9.02
N ASN A 112 -10.76 -7.32 -7.89
CA ASN A 112 -12.16 -7.37 -7.43
C ASN A 112 -13.06 -6.33 -8.13
N GLY A 113 -12.58 -5.64 -9.16
CA GLY A 113 -13.36 -4.70 -9.96
C GLY A 113 -13.59 -3.33 -9.33
N PHE A 114 -12.96 -3.05 -8.20
CA PHE A 114 -13.09 -1.75 -7.54
C PHE A 114 -12.24 -0.69 -8.22
N LYS A 115 -12.67 0.56 -8.09
CA LYS A 115 -11.90 1.73 -8.53
C LYS A 115 -11.12 2.33 -7.36
N PRO A 116 -10.00 3.03 -7.60
CA PRO A 116 -9.27 3.66 -6.50
C PRO A 116 -10.12 4.57 -5.60
N ASN A 117 -11.07 5.29 -6.16
CA ASN A 117 -11.92 6.24 -5.45
C ASN A 117 -13.03 5.58 -4.59
N THR A 118 -13.30 4.29 -4.73
CA THR A 118 -14.22 3.56 -3.84
C THR A 118 -13.57 3.17 -2.51
N ILE A 119 -12.25 3.26 -2.43
CA ILE A 119 -11.50 3.05 -1.19
C ILE A 119 -11.41 4.38 -0.45
N GLY A 120 -11.81 4.39 0.80
CA GLY A 120 -11.70 5.55 1.66
C GLY A 120 -10.25 6.02 1.82
N VAL A 121 -10.06 7.31 2.09
CA VAL A 121 -8.72 7.91 2.23
C VAL A 121 -8.55 8.43 3.65
N LEU A 122 -7.61 7.87 4.40
CA LEU A 122 -7.38 8.19 5.81
C LEU A 122 -6.95 9.64 6.05
N ASN A 123 -6.36 10.27 5.10
CA ASN A 123 -6.01 11.68 5.14
C ASN A 123 -6.11 12.28 3.74
N PRO A 124 -7.29 12.77 3.33
CA PRO A 124 -7.51 13.29 1.98
C PRO A 124 -6.60 14.45 1.58
N LYS A 125 -6.14 15.24 2.56
CA LYS A 125 -5.28 16.41 2.35
C LYS A 125 -3.78 16.07 2.36
N GLY A 126 -3.41 14.82 2.57
CA GLY A 126 -2.02 14.42 2.67
C GLY A 126 -1.83 12.90 2.61
N ASN A 127 -0.68 12.47 3.04
CA ASN A 127 -0.27 11.07 3.16
C ASN A 127 0.03 10.73 4.62
N VAL A 128 0.55 9.53 4.87
CA VAL A 128 0.86 9.11 6.25
C VAL A 128 1.78 10.08 7.00
N SER A 129 2.73 10.72 6.31
CA SER A 129 3.67 11.66 6.94
C SER A 129 3.04 13.02 7.31
N ASN A 130 1.89 13.36 6.73
CA ASN A 130 1.16 14.60 6.99
C ASN A 130 -0.09 14.37 7.86
N ASN A 131 -0.28 13.15 8.36
CA ASN A 131 -1.43 12.83 9.18
C ASN A 131 -1.16 13.24 10.63
N SER A 132 -1.91 14.20 11.15
CA SER A 132 -1.73 14.75 12.51
C SER A 132 -1.97 13.74 13.64
N SER A 133 -2.65 12.63 13.37
CA SER A 133 -2.90 11.57 14.34
C SER A 133 -1.86 10.45 14.30
N ILE A 134 -0.82 10.61 13.49
CA ILE A 134 0.20 9.58 13.27
C ILE A 134 1.58 10.24 13.35
N ILE A 135 2.44 9.68 14.19
CA ILE A 135 3.89 9.93 14.12
C ILE A 135 4.51 8.78 13.35
N TRP A 136 5.16 9.11 12.25
CA TRP A 136 5.91 8.14 11.46
C TRP A 136 7.41 8.37 11.66
N GLU A 137 8.02 7.50 12.43
CA GLU A 137 9.47 7.48 12.61
C GLU A 137 10.12 6.64 11.50
N ARG A 138 10.87 7.28 10.63
CA ARG A 138 11.78 6.58 9.74
C ARG A 138 12.90 5.98 10.59
N GLY A 139 12.94 4.67 10.69
CA GLY A 139 14.03 4.00 11.39
C GLY A 139 15.38 4.44 10.81
N LYS A 140 16.37 4.73 11.70
CA LYS A 140 17.74 5.11 11.31
C LYS A 140 18.37 4.14 10.31
N LYS A 141 17.95 2.88 10.33
CA LYS A 141 18.42 1.82 9.40
C LYS A 141 18.02 2.11 7.94
N HIS A 142 16.81 2.59 7.69
CA HIS A 142 16.36 2.99 6.34
C HIS A 142 17.07 4.24 5.80
N MET A 143 17.41 5.18 6.67
CA MET A 143 18.16 6.38 6.27
C MET A 143 19.61 6.03 5.90
N ASN A 144 20.23 5.11 6.62
CA ASN A 144 21.61 4.69 6.34
C ASN A 144 21.71 3.86 5.04
N GLU A 145 20.69 3.11 4.68
CA GLU A 145 20.66 2.40 3.39
C GLU A 145 20.44 3.36 2.22
N LEU A 146 19.59 4.37 2.38
CA LEU A 146 19.38 5.40 1.35
C LEU A 146 20.61 6.32 1.14
N THR A 147 21.43 6.54 2.17
CA THR A 147 22.65 7.35 2.07
C THR A 147 23.81 6.57 1.45
N LYS A 148 23.87 5.25 1.59
CA LYS A 148 24.89 4.41 0.93
C LYS A 148 24.79 4.42 -0.60
N TYR A 149 23.60 4.66 -1.17
CA TYR A 149 23.38 4.71 -2.62
C TYR A 149 23.46 6.11 -3.25
N LYS A 150 23.78 7.14 -2.44
CA LYS A 150 24.01 8.51 -2.96
C LYS A 150 25.49 8.85 -3.18
N GLY A 151 26.38 7.90 -3.04
CA GLY A 151 27.84 8.09 -3.04
C GLY A 151 28.63 7.27 -4.06
N GLU A 152 28.00 6.83 -5.18
CA GLU A 152 28.73 6.27 -6.34
C GLU A 152 28.17 6.84 -7.63
#